data_b326916ed58cbdb809f3a5e08f676ea8
#
_entry.id   b326916ed58cbdb809f3a5e08f676ea8
#
_cell.length_a   1.000
_cell.length_b   1.000
_cell.length_c   1.000
_cell.angle_alpha   90.00
_cell.angle_beta   90.00
_cell.angle_gamma   90.00
#
_symmetry.space_group_name_H-M   'P 1'
#
loop_
_entity.id
_entity.type
_entity.pdbx_description
1 polymer ?
#
loop_
_entity_poly.entity_id
_entity_poly.type
_entity_poly.pdbx_seq_one_letter_code
_entity_poly.pdbx_strand_id
1 'polypeptide(L)'
;MDMEIILHLGVSFVISLIFVPIIGRITKKLGIIAHINERTIHKGIISRTGGYAIYAAFLIAAAAFLKTDQQINAILIGGLVIFLTGFYDDIHDLSPKLKLLGQLIAALIVIIYGGISLKDFTLPFVPMNITFVISLIITLGWIVGITNAMNLIDGLDGLCAGISMITLMTISASSFIAGRGDIASLSMILVGAIGGFLVYNFHPAKIFMGDCGALFIGYMISVISLLGFGYETSTFFTLGAPIVVLAIPVADTLIAIIRRRVNHKQFDEADRGHLHHQLMFKLNLGQTKSVLILYLVTTLFAIDSFIYERHPVRAVTLFIVLLILFELFVEVTDMISRKYKPILTIANIFIKSDKLPKIKESAAFKKYLWRLTRGFGLFVVICIVITGIGSGVYYYHVESTKKKPLVYEKVNSPTTVMNQIYSEINKHQEVNNEQAKYVCAYFACDYYTLSNKGKNDIGGQAYFYKSRLSAFKNFAKKDYYKDANKYVSSGKNKNIEVSSYKILSAQRSQVELSGLEGYRYYDIQLELTFKKKNPILNKEKITLTVTCINKDDKISVVSFDDDQVENSDVIES
;
A
#
# COMPACT_ATOMS: atom_id res chain seq x y z
N MET A 1 12.91 6.10 6.06
CA MET A 1 13.09 6.16 4.59
C MET A 1 14.59 6.14 4.34
N ASP A 2 15.07 5.16 3.59
CA ASP A 2 16.50 4.97 3.40
C ASP A 2 17.12 6.17 2.68
N MET A 3 18.37 6.49 3.01
CA MET A 3 19.14 7.58 2.41
C MET A 3 19.21 7.44 0.87
N GLU A 4 19.20 6.20 0.38
CA GLU A 4 19.18 5.89 -1.06
C GLU A 4 17.94 6.43 -1.77
N ILE A 5 16.74 6.25 -1.20
CA ILE A 5 15.49 6.72 -1.81
C ILE A 5 15.46 8.26 -1.90
N ILE A 6 16.02 8.94 -0.88
CA ILE A 6 16.14 10.40 -0.89
C ILE A 6 17.13 10.85 -1.98
N LEU A 7 18.24 10.11 -2.16
CA LEU A 7 19.20 10.36 -3.21
C LEU A 7 18.58 10.21 -4.61
N HIS A 8 17.80 9.14 -4.82
CA HIS A 8 17.10 8.89 -6.08
C HIS A 8 16.15 10.05 -6.46
N LEU A 9 15.36 10.53 -5.50
CA LEU A 9 14.53 11.73 -5.65
C LEU A 9 15.38 12.96 -5.99
N GLY A 10 16.44 13.22 -5.22
CA GLY A 10 17.28 14.41 -5.37
C GLY A 10 17.96 14.47 -6.74
N VAL A 11 18.52 13.36 -7.21
CA VAL A 11 19.19 13.27 -8.52
C VAL A 11 18.18 13.49 -9.65
N SER A 12 17.03 12.79 -9.61
CA SER A 12 15.98 12.96 -10.62
C SER A 12 15.43 14.40 -10.65
N PHE A 13 15.25 15.02 -9.49
CA PHE A 13 14.85 16.41 -9.37
C PHE A 13 15.83 17.37 -10.04
N VAL A 14 17.14 17.21 -9.76
CA VAL A 14 18.19 18.07 -10.34
C VAL A 14 18.26 17.89 -11.85
N ILE A 15 18.19 16.65 -12.35
CA ILE A 15 18.19 16.39 -13.80
C ILE A 15 16.99 17.08 -14.46
N SER A 16 15.78 16.93 -13.90
CA SER A 16 14.57 17.57 -14.42
C SER A 16 14.69 19.10 -14.38
N LEU A 17 15.17 19.65 -13.27
CA LEU A 17 15.36 21.10 -13.10
C LEU A 17 16.26 21.71 -14.18
N ILE A 18 17.28 20.97 -14.61
CA ILE A 18 18.22 21.36 -15.69
C ILE A 18 17.57 21.15 -17.06
N PHE A 19 16.91 20.02 -17.28
CA PHE A 19 16.39 19.64 -18.60
C PHE A 19 15.17 20.46 -19.04
N VAL A 20 14.30 20.84 -18.12
CA VAL A 20 13.11 21.61 -18.44
C VAL A 20 13.42 22.91 -19.22
N PRO A 21 14.32 23.80 -18.77
CA PRO A 21 14.64 25.00 -19.52
C PRO A 21 15.40 24.71 -20.83
N ILE A 22 16.20 23.66 -20.89
CA ILE A 22 16.96 23.28 -22.10
C ILE A 22 15.97 22.80 -23.18
N ILE A 23 15.12 21.82 -22.84
CA ILE A 23 14.12 21.27 -23.76
C ILE A 23 13.13 22.35 -24.19
N GLY A 24 12.66 23.18 -23.26
CA GLY A 24 11.78 24.29 -23.59
C GLY A 24 12.39 25.31 -24.56
N ARG A 25 13.69 25.55 -24.54
CA ARG A 25 14.38 26.40 -25.52
C ARG A 25 14.52 25.72 -26.89
N ILE A 26 14.88 24.43 -26.89
CA ILE A 26 15.03 23.65 -28.13
C ILE A 26 13.68 23.56 -28.85
N THR A 27 12.62 23.17 -28.13
CA THR A 27 11.30 22.95 -28.73
C THR A 27 10.63 24.23 -29.19
N LYS A 28 10.87 25.37 -28.52
CA LYS A 28 10.49 26.68 -29.01
C LYS A 28 11.15 27.01 -30.34
N LYS A 29 12.45 26.69 -30.51
CA LYS A 29 13.17 26.90 -31.79
C LYS A 29 12.65 25.97 -32.89
N LEU A 30 12.17 24.77 -32.54
CA LEU A 30 11.58 23.80 -33.46
C LEU A 30 10.10 24.09 -33.79
N GLY A 31 9.50 25.13 -33.20
CA GLY A 31 8.10 25.50 -33.44
C GLY A 31 7.08 24.59 -32.72
N ILE A 32 7.50 23.76 -31.79
CA ILE A 32 6.60 22.90 -30.97
C ILE A 32 6.06 23.76 -29.82
N ILE A 33 5.01 24.51 -30.10
CA ILE A 33 4.39 25.49 -29.19
C ILE A 33 2.90 25.22 -29.03
N ALA A 34 2.34 25.65 -27.91
CA ALA A 34 0.90 25.60 -27.68
C ALA A 34 0.20 26.56 -28.67
N HIS A 35 -0.73 26.03 -29.47
CA HIS A 35 -1.61 26.90 -30.25
C HIS A 35 -2.50 27.71 -29.30
N ILE A 36 -2.53 29.05 -29.50
CA ILE A 36 -3.40 29.94 -28.72
C ILE A 36 -4.82 29.74 -29.27
N ASN A 37 -5.61 28.94 -28.58
CA ASN A 37 -7.04 28.79 -28.85
C ASN A 37 -7.82 29.70 -27.89
N GLU A 38 -9.08 30.02 -28.22
CA GLU A 38 -10.02 30.80 -27.38
C GLU A 38 -10.20 30.27 -25.94
N ARG A 39 -9.61 29.11 -25.62
CA ARG A 39 -9.64 28.43 -24.35
C ARG A 39 -8.42 28.70 -23.47
N THR A 40 -7.35 29.29 -24.01
CA THR A 40 -6.10 29.56 -23.28
C THR A 40 -6.23 30.79 -22.40
N ILE A 41 -5.98 30.63 -21.10
CA ILE A 41 -6.00 31.71 -20.11
C ILE A 41 -4.74 32.59 -20.23
N HIS A 42 -3.72 32.14 -20.97
CA HIS A 42 -2.38 32.74 -21.02
C HIS A 42 -2.19 33.62 -22.30
N LYS A 43 -1.57 34.78 -22.09
CA LYS A 43 -1.22 35.75 -23.14
C LYS A 43 0.24 35.57 -23.63
N GLY A 44 0.69 34.36 -23.96
CA GLY A 44 2.07 34.16 -24.40
C GLY A 44 2.30 32.81 -25.08
N ILE A 45 3.39 32.72 -25.85
CA ILE A 45 3.85 31.48 -26.50
C ILE A 45 4.53 30.60 -25.45
N ILE A 46 3.82 29.60 -24.94
CA ILE A 46 4.32 28.65 -23.96
C ILE A 46 4.47 27.27 -24.61
N SER A 47 5.62 26.59 -24.41
CA SER A 47 5.86 25.25 -24.94
C SER A 47 5.07 24.21 -24.15
N ARG A 48 4.56 23.16 -24.84
CA ARG A 48 3.85 21.99 -24.24
C ARG A 48 4.78 20.79 -24.03
N THR A 49 6.07 20.98 -23.91
CA THR A 49 7.07 19.90 -23.94
C THR A 49 7.71 19.60 -22.58
N GLY A 50 7.06 20.01 -21.50
CA GLY A 50 7.52 19.70 -20.13
C GLY A 50 7.59 18.20 -19.84
N GLY A 51 6.66 17.43 -20.42
CA GLY A 51 6.64 15.98 -20.32
C GLY A 51 7.90 15.30 -20.87
N TYR A 52 8.55 15.89 -21.87
CA TYR A 52 9.81 15.36 -22.43
C TYR A 52 10.95 15.43 -21.41
N ALA A 53 11.00 16.52 -20.64
CA ALA A 53 11.99 16.68 -19.56
C ALA A 53 11.72 15.73 -18.39
N ILE A 54 10.45 15.56 -18.01
CA ILE A 54 10.02 14.59 -16.96
C ILE A 54 10.44 13.18 -17.36
N TYR A 55 10.11 12.75 -18.58
CA TYR A 55 10.43 11.42 -19.07
C TYR A 55 11.96 11.19 -19.14
N ALA A 56 12.72 12.13 -19.70
CA ALA A 56 14.16 12.02 -19.79
C ALA A 56 14.83 11.95 -18.40
N ALA A 57 14.43 12.80 -17.46
CA ALA A 57 14.94 12.79 -16.10
C ALA A 57 14.60 11.50 -15.37
N PHE A 58 13.37 11.02 -15.52
CA PHE A 58 12.93 9.74 -14.98
C PHE A 58 13.76 8.59 -15.55
N LEU A 59 13.91 8.50 -16.87
CA LEU A 59 14.61 7.40 -17.52
C LEU A 59 16.09 7.34 -17.13
N ILE A 60 16.77 8.49 -17.09
CA ILE A 60 18.19 8.57 -16.69
C ILE A 60 18.36 8.12 -15.23
N ALA A 61 17.51 8.60 -14.32
CA ALA A 61 17.59 8.21 -12.92
C ALA A 61 17.18 6.74 -12.70
N ALA A 62 16.14 6.25 -13.42
CA ALA A 62 15.75 4.86 -13.38
C ALA A 62 16.86 3.92 -13.85
N ALA A 63 17.53 4.26 -14.96
CA ALA A 63 18.68 3.50 -15.47
C ALA A 63 19.88 3.51 -14.54
N ALA A 64 20.07 4.58 -13.76
CA ALA A 64 21.20 4.71 -12.83
C ALA A 64 20.99 3.93 -11.52
N PHE A 65 19.75 3.85 -11.03
CA PHE A 65 19.47 3.41 -9.66
C PHE A 65 18.62 2.15 -9.55
N LEU A 66 17.79 1.83 -10.53
CA LEU A 66 16.92 0.66 -10.43
C LEU A 66 17.60 -0.60 -10.94
N LYS A 67 17.47 -1.67 -10.16
CA LYS A 67 17.76 -3.02 -10.66
C LYS A 67 16.60 -3.44 -11.57
N THR A 68 16.92 -3.75 -12.82
CA THR A 68 15.93 -4.15 -13.82
C THR A 68 15.58 -5.62 -13.66
N ASP A 69 14.31 -5.89 -13.40
CA ASP A 69 13.69 -7.20 -13.51
C ASP A 69 12.62 -7.19 -14.62
N GLN A 70 11.90 -8.28 -14.77
CA GLN A 70 10.87 -8.39 -15.79
C GLN A 70 9.73 -7.38 -15.59
N GLN A 71 9.35 -7.09 -14.34
CA GLN A 71 8.30 -6.12 -14.03
C GLN A 71 8.73 -4.70 -14.35
N ILE A 72 9.91 -4.29 -13.86
CA ILE A 72 10.48 -2.97 -14.14
C ILE A 72 10.68 -2.77 -15.65
N ASN A 73 11.20 -3.78 -16.36
CA ASN A 73 11.35 -3.71 -17.81
C ASN A 73 10.00 -3.51 -18.52
N ALA A 74 8.95 -4.22 -18.12
CA ALA A 74 7.61 -4.05 -18.68
C ALA A 74 7.07 -2.62 -18.45
N ILE A 75 7.28 -2.07 -17.25
CA ILE A 75 6.88 -0.70 -16.90
C ILE A 75 7.61 0.31 -17.79
N LEU A 76 8.92 0.15 -17.97
CA LEU A 76 9.73 1.06 -18.79
C LEU A 76 9.36 0.96 -20.28
N ILE A 77 9.14 -0.24 -20.82
CA ILE A 77 8.74 -0.44 -22.23
C ILE A 77 7.34 0.12 -22.46
N GLY A 78 6.36 -0.16 -21.59
CA GLY A 78 5.03 0.42 -21.67
C GLY A 78 5.06 1.94 -21.53
N GLY A 79 5.90 2.46 -20.63
CA GLY A 79 6.15 3.90 -20.47
C GLY A 79 6.72 4.55 -21.71
N LEU A 80 7.62 3.87 -22.45
CA LEU A 80 8.12 4.33 -23.75
C LEU A 80 7.01 4.40 -24.79
N VAL A 81 6.13 3.39 -24.86
CA VAL A 81 4.99 3.38 -25.80
C VAL A 81 4.05 4.57 -25.52
N ILE A 82 3.72 4.81 -24.25
CA ILE A 82 2.89 5.96 -23.84
C ILE A 82 3.59 7.28 -24.15
N PHE A 83 4.89 7.39 -23.84
CA PHE A 83 5.69 8.57 -24.17
C PHE A 83 5.64 8.87 -25.66
N LEU A 84 5.89 7.88 -26.52
CA LEU A 84 5.86 8.04 -27.99
C LEU A 84 4.45 8.40 -28.48
N THR A 85 3.40 7.83 -27.89
CA THR A 85 2.01 8.17 -28.20
C THR A 85 1.73 9.65 -27.89
N GLY A 86 2.07 10.12 -26.71
CA GLY A 86 1.87 11.51 -26.30
C GLY A 86 2.81 12.48 -27.04
N PHE A 87 4.05 12.06 -27.32
CA PHE A 87 4.99 12.84 -28.14
C PHE A 87 4.44 13.11 -29.55
N TYR A 88 3.91 12.06 -30.19
CA TYR A 88 3.31 12.20 -31.52
C TYR A 88 2.05 13.05 -31.47
N ASP A 89 1.27 12.93 -30.39
CA ASP A 89 0.07 13.73 -30.16
C ASP A 89 0.36 15.22 -29.98
N ASP A 90 1.37 15.58 -29.20
CA ASP A 90 1.79 16.98 -29.01
C ASP A 90 2.22 17.68 -30.32
N ILE A 91 2.58 16.90 -31.36
CA ILE A 91 3.03 17.41 -32.66
C ILE A 91 1.90 17.39 -33.71
N HIS A 92 1.07 16.33 -33.72
CA HIS A 92 0.16 16.03 -34.85
C HIS A 92 -1.31 15.91 -34.46
N ASP A 93 -1.72 16.23 -33.22
CA ASP A 93 -3.09 16.10 -32.72
C ASP A 93 -3.75 14.76 -33.09
N LEU A 94 -3.39 13.69 -32.36
CA LEU A 94 -3.92 12.35 -32.61
C LEU A 94 -5.43 12.25 -32.36
N SER A 95 -6.09 11.42 -33.15
CA SER A 95 -7.48 11.06 -32.86
C SER A 95 -7.60 10.32 -31.52
N PRO A 96 -8.71 10.47 -30.78
CA PRO A 96 -8.94 9.77 -29.50
C PRO A 96 -8.77 8.25 -29.60
N LYS A 97 -9.10 7.67 -30.76
CA LYS A 97 -8.95 6.23 -31.01
C LYS A 97 -7.49 5.79 -31.06
N LEU A 98 -6.62 6.58 -31.67
CA LEU A 98 -5.19 6.27 -31.75
C LEU A 98 -4.50 6.46 -30.40
N LYS A 99 -4.88 7.50 -29.63
CA LYS A 99 -4.42 7.66 -28.24
C LYS A 99 -4.80 6.43 -27.39
N LEU A 100 -6.06 5.98 -27.51
CA LEU A 100 -6.54 4.79 -26.79
C LEU A 100 -5.77 3.52 -27.22
N LEU A 101 -5.47 3.38 -28.51
CA LEU A 101 -4.69 2.23 -29.00
C LEU A 101 -3.29 2.17 -28.35
N GLY A 102 -2.57 3.31 -28.28
CA GLY A 102 -1.28 3.39 -27.60
C GLY A 102 -1.37 3.01 -26.12
N GLN A 103 -2.40 3.47 -25.42
CA GLN A 103 -2.66 3.12 -24.03
C GLN A 103 -2.97 1.63 -23.85
N LEU A 104 -3.75 1.03 -24.75
CA LEU A 104 -4.04 -0.41 -24.73
C LEU A 104 -2.78 -1.25 -24.95
N ILE A 105 -1.94 -0.87 -25.91
CA ILE A 105 -0.67 -1.57 -26.17
C ILE A 105 0.22 -1.51 -24.94
N ALA A 106 0.39 -0.35 -24.33
CA ALA A 106 1.21 -0.20 -23.12
C ALA A 106 0.66 -1.02 -21.95
N ALA A 107 -0.66 -1.03 -21.74
CA ALA A 107 -1.29 -1.83 -20.70
C ALA A 107 -1.13 -3.34 -20.95
N LEU A 108 -1.25 -3.80 -22.20
CA LEU A 108 -1.03 -5.20 -22.55
C LEU A 108 0.42 -5.64 -22.33
N ILE A 109 1.41 -4.79 -22.60
CA ILE A 109 2.83 -5.07 -22.30
C ILE A 109 3.00 -5.31 -20.80
N VAL A 110 2.43 -4.44 -19.96
CA VAL A 110 2.50 -4.57 -18.50
C VAL A 110 1.82 -5.84 -18.00
N ILE A 111 0.65 -6.16 -18.53
CA ILE A 111 -0.14 -7.34 -18.13
C ILE A 111 0.53 -8.63 -18.61
N ILE A 112 0.85 -8.71 -19.90
CA ILE A 112 1.30 -9.98 -20.53
C ILE A 112 2.79 -10.23 -20.24
N TYR A 113 3.65 -9.24 -20.54
CA TYR A 113 5.08 -9.40 -20.35
C TYR A 113 5.49 -9.17 -18.89
N GLY A 114 4.95 -8.12 -18.23
CA GLY A 114 5.26 -7.82 -16.82
C GLY A 114 4.58 -8.74 -15.82
N GLY A 115 3.53 -9.47 -16.21
CA GLY A 115 2.72 -10.28 -15.30
C GLY A 115 2.04 -9.45 -14.21
N ILE A 116 1.82 -8.15 -14.45
CA ILE A 116 1.23 -7.21 -13.50
C ILE A 116 -0.28 -7.18 -13.74
N SER A 117 -1.02 -7.74 -12.80
CA SER A 117 -2.48 -7.74 -12.79
C SER A 117 -2.98 -7.87 -11.35
N LEU A 118 -4.28 -7.71 -11.14
CA LEU A 118 -4.93 -7.96 -9.86
C LEU A 118 -4.95 -9.48 -9.57
N LYS A 119 -3.84 -10.04 -9.05
CA LYS A 119 -3.59 -11.48 -8.95
C LYS A 119 -4.57 -12.20 -8.02
N ASP A 120 -4.92 -11.60 -6.92
CA ASP A 120 -5.76 -12.24 -5.88
C ASP A 120 -7.24 -11.83 -5.97
N PHE A 121 -7.68 -11.40 -7.15
CA PHE A 121 -9.08 -11.07 -7.37
C PHE A 121 -9.93 -12.34 -7.39
N THR A 122 -10.68 -12.57 -6.31
CA THR A 122 -11.62 -13.68 -6.19
C THR A 122 -13.04 -13.14 -6.02
N LEU A 123 -13.95 -13.62 -6.83
CA LEU A 123 -15.37 -13.32 -6.68
C LEU A 123 -16.07 -14.52 -6.05
N PRO A 124 -16.85 -14.35 -4.96
CA PRO A 124 -17.64 -15.43 -4.40
C PRO A 124 -18.54 -16.04 -5.48
N PHE A 125 -18.60 -17.36 -5.52
CA PHE A 125 -19.46 -18.12 -6.46
C PHE A 125 -19.10 -18.03 -7.94
N VAL A 126 -17.94 -17.45 -8.31
CA VAL A 126 -17.46 -17.37 -9.70
C VAL A 126 -16.27 -18.30 -9.90
N PRO A 127 -16.25 -19.13 -10.96
CA PRO A 127 -15.11 -20.00 -11.27
C PRO A 127 -13.81 -19.23 -11.46
N MET A 128 -12.69 -19.81 -11.03
CA MET A 128 -11.37 -19.17 -11.02
C MET A 128 -10.91 -18.67 -12.39
N ASN A 129 -11.17 -19.42 -13.46
CA ASN A 129 -10.85 -19.02 -14.83
C ASN A 129 -11.61 -17.77 -15.29
N ILE A 130 -12.89 -17.63 -14.92
CA ILE A 130 -13.71 -16.45 -15.22
C ILE A 130 -13.22 -15.27 -14.39
N THR A 131 -12.96 -15.48 -13.11
CA THR A 131 -12.41 -14.45 -12.20
C THR A 131 -11.07 -13.91 -12.74
N PHE A 132 -10.21 -14.77 -13.26
CA PHE A 132 -8.95 -14.37 -13.88
C PHE A 132 -9.16 -13.43 -15.09
N VAL A 133 -10.08 -13.77 -15.99
CA VAL A 133 -10.40 -12.92 -17.16
C VAL A 133 -10.97 -11.57 -16.72
N ILE A 134 -11.85 -11.58 -15.71
CA ILE A 134 -12.40 -10.32 -15.13
C ILE A 134 -11.27 -9.47 -14.53
N SER A 135 -10.34 -10.08 -13.81
CA SER A 135 -9.16 -9.40 -13.25
C SER A 135 -8.34 -8.69 -14.34
N LEU A 136 -8.08 -9.36 -15.46
CA LEU A 136 -7.35 -8.76 -16.58
C LEU A 136 -8.11 -7.56 -17.18
N ILE A 137 -9.43 -7.67 -17.35
CA ILE A 137 -10.28 -6.60 -17.86
C ILE A 137 -10.27 -5.40 -16.92
N ILE A 138 -10.39 -5.64 -15.60
CA ILE A 138 -10.34 -4.58 -14.59
C ILE A 138 -8.96 -3.92 -14.58
N THR A 139 -7.87 -4.71 -14.65
CA THR A 139 -6.50 -4.17 -14.72
C THR A 139 -6.30 -3.30 -15.95
N LEU A 140 -6.75 -3.76 -17.11
CA LEU A 140 -6.70 -2.99 -18.36
C LEU A 140 -7.49 -1.69 -18.23
N GLY A 141 -8.73 -1.77 -17.73
CA GLY A 141 -9.59 -0.62 -17.49
C GLY A 141 -9.01 0.36 -16.49
N TRP A 142 -8.34 -0.13 -15.46
CA TRP A 142 -7.62 0.69 -14.47
C TRP A 142 -6.49 1.48 -15.12
N ILE A 143 -5.59 0.81 -15.84
CA ILE A 143 -4.43 1.47 -16.48
C ILE A 143 -4.91 2.54 -17.46
N VAL A 144 -5.82 2.21 -18.35
CA VAL A 144 -6.36 3.14 -19.35
C VAL A 144 -7.17 4.25 -18.68
N GLY A 145 -8.00 3.91 -17.69
CA GLY A 145 -8.86 4.86 -16.99
C GLY A 145 -8.07 5.91 -16.22
N ILE A 146 -7.08 5.52 -15.46
CA ILE A 146 -6.22 6.45 -14.69
C ILE A 146 -5.35 7.28 -15.63
N THR A 147 -4.80 6.67 -16.70
CA THR A 147 -4.03 7.41 -17.71
C THR A 147 -4.85 8.56 -18.28
N ASN A 148 -6.11 8.31 -18.67
CA ASN A 148 -7.00 9.35 -19.17
C ASN A 148 -7.45 10.35 -18.09
N ALA A 149 -7.69 9.88 -16.85
CA ALA A 149 -8.08 10.76 -15.75
C ALA A 149 -6.99 11.79 -15.43
N MET A 150 -5.72 11.37 -15.43
CA MET A 150 -4.58 12.27 -15.21
C MET A 150 -4.39 13.25 -16.37
N ASN A 151 -4.65 12.83 -17.61
CA ASN A 151 -4.64 13.73 -18.77
C ASN A 151 -5.76 14.78 -18.68
N LEU A 152 -6.97 14.40 -18.25
CA LEU A 152 -8.09 15.33 -18.10
C LEU A 152 -7.91 16.34 -16.96
N ILE A 153 -7.15 16.00 -15.90
CA ILE A 153 -6.92 16.91 -14.79
C ILE A 153 -5.82 17.94 -15.07
N ASP A 154 -5.04 17.76 -16.15
CA ASP A 154 -3.98 18.70 -16.58
C ASP A 154 -4.56 19.97 -17.24
N GLY A 155 -5.51 20.61 -16.55
CA GLY A 155 -6.19 21.81 -17.03
C GLY A 155 -5.73 23.13 -16.40
N LEU A 156 -4.89 23.11 -15.36
CA LEU A 156 -4.34 24.29 -14.68
C LEU A 156 -2.86 24.14 -14.38
N ASP A 157 -2.14 25.29 -14.36
CA ASP A 157 -0.73 25.33 -14.00
C ASP A 157 -0.46 24.63 -12.67
N GLY A 158 0.42 23.64 -12.68
CA GLY A 158 0.86 22.87 -11.50
C GLY A 158 -0.13 21.79 -11.03
N LEU A 159 -1.38 21.78 -11.47
CA LEU A 159 -2.42 20.93 -10.91
C LEU A 159 -2.09 19.45 -11.05
N CYS A 160 -1.88 18.95 -12.26
CA CYS A 160 -1.55 17.56 -12.52
C CYS A 160 -0.25 17.15 -11.82
N ALA A 161 0.78 17.99 -11.92
CA ALA A 161 2.09 17.73 -11.31
C ALA A 161 1.99 17.55 -9.79
N GLY A 162 1.32 18.46 -9.07
CA GLY A 162 1.24 18.38 -7.62
C GLY A 162 0.35 17.23 -7.12
N ILE A 163 -0.79 16.97 -7.76
CA ILE A 163 -1.63 15.80 -7.43
C ILE A 163 -0.81 14.50 -7.63
N SER A 164 -0.06 14.41 -8.74
CA SER A 164 0.80 13.26 -9.03
C SER A 164 1.87 13.05 -7.97
N MET A 165 2.53 14.14 -7.54
CA MET A 165 3.54 14.07 -6.46
C MET A 165 2.95 13.58 -5.14
N ILE A 166 1.79 14.13 -4.72
CA ILE A 166 1.11 13.70 -3.47
C ILE A 166 0.77 12.21 -3.57
N THR A 167 0.19 11.77 -4.68
CA THR A 167 -0.17 10.37 -4.93
C THR A 167 1.06 9.45 -4.88
N LEU A 168 2.12 9.78 -5.63
CA LEU A 168 3.34 8.96 -5.71
C LEU A 168 4.10 8.92 -4.37
N MET A 169 4.15 10.02 -3.61
CA MET A 169 4.73 10.01 -2.26
C MET A 169 3.96 9.10 -1.32
N THR A 170 2.63 9.07 -1.42
CA THR A 170 1.79 8.16 -0.64
C THR A 170 2.06 6.70 -1.01
N ILE A 171 2.09 6.37 -2.30
CA ILE A 171 2.41 5.03 -2.79
C ILE A 171 3.82 4.63 -2.36
N SER A 172 4.81 5.53 -2.47
CA SER A 172 6.18 5.27 -2.04
C SER A 172 6.28 4.95 -0.55
N ALA A 173 5.59 5.72 0.29
CA ALA A 173 5.57 5.48 1.74
C ALA A 173 4.93 4.12 2.08
N SER A 174 3.83 3.79 1.42
CA SER A 174 3.13 2.52 1.57
C SER A 174 4.00 1.34 1.12
N SER A 175 4.58 1.42 -0.07
CA SER A 175 5.48 0.41 -0.63
C SER A 175 6.70 0.18 0.25
N PHE A 176 7.28 1.25 0.79
CA PHE A 176 8.44 1.16 1.68
C PHE A 176 8.10 0.40 2.97
N ILE A 177 6.93 0.66 3.56
CA ILE A 177 6.45 -0.03 4.75
C ILE A 177 6.15 -1.51 4.45
N ALA A 178 5.65 -1.80 3.23
CA ALA A 178 5.42 -3.17 2.75
C ALA A 178 6.70 -3.91 2.34
N GLY A 179 7.89 -3.32 2.51
CA GLY A 179 9.17 -3.94 2.14
C GLY A 179 9.49 -3.90 0.64
N ARG A 180 8.69 -3.19 -0.17
CA ARG A 180 8.90 -3.00 -1.62
C ARG A 180 9.74 -1.74 -1.89
N GLY A 181 11.02 -1.78 -1.51
CA GLY A 181 11.97 -0.69 -1.74
C GLY A 181 12.17 -0.34 -3.23
N ASP A 182 12.02 -1.33 -4.12
CA ASP A 182 12.02 -1.18 -5.58
C ASP A 182 10.92 -0.22 -6.07
N ILE A 183 9.67 -0.44 -5.64
CA ILE A 183 8.51 0.40 -6.01
C ILE A 183 8.58 1.76 -5.31
N ALA A 184 9.05 1.80 -4.07
CA ALA A 184 9.27 3.05 -3.35
C ALA A 184 10.30 3.92 -4.08
N SER A 185 11.43 3.35 -4.53
CA SER A 185 12.45 4.03 -5.33
C SER A 185 11.93 4.50 -6.67
N LEU A 186 11.22 3.64 -7.42
CA LEU A 186 10.60 3.97 -8.70
C LEU A 186 9.65 5.18 -8.56
N SER A 187 8.82 5.17 -7.52
CA SER A 187 7.89 6.26 -7.22
C SER A 187 8.63 7.56 -6.92
N MET A 188 9.69 7.53 -6.10
CA MET A 188 10.42 8.72 -5.69
C MET A 188 11.30 9.29 -6.81
N ILE A 189 11.81 8.46 -7.72
CA ILE A 189 12.45 8.93 -8.95
C ILE A 189 11.46 9.76 -9.78
N LEU A 190 10.24 9.27 -9.93
CA LEU A 190 9.21 10.00 -10.67
C LEU A 190 8.77 11.28 -9.94
N VAL A 191 8.65 11.26 -8.61
CA VAL A 191 8.40 12.46 -7.79
C VAL A 191 9.47 13.51 -8.00
N GLY A 192 10.75 13.12 -8.04
CA GLY A 192 11.85 14.02 -8.33
C GLY A 192 11.74 14.66 -9.71
N ALA A 193 11.50 13.83 -10.75
CA ALA A 193 11.34 14.32 -12.12
C ALA A 193 10.17 15.32 -12.26
N ILE A 194 9.01 15.02 -11.65
CA ILE A 194 7.84 15.91 -11.64
C ILE A 194 8.13 17.17 -10.80
N GLY A 195 8.81 17.04 -9.66
CA GLY A 195 9.16 18.16 -8.79
C GLY A 195 10.05 19.19 -9.47
N GLY A 196 11.09 18.75 -10.20
CA GLY A 196 11.95 19.65 -10.99
C GLY A 196 11.18 20.38 -12.10
N PHE A 197 10.23 19.70 -12.74
CA PHE A 197 9.32 20.32 -13.70
C PHE A 197 8.35 21.32 -13.04
N LEU A 198 7.78 20.99 -11.87
CA LEU A 198 6.81 21.83 -11.16
C LEU A 198 7.36 23.23 -10.83
N VAL A 199 8.66 23.36 -10.60
CA VAL A 199 9.32 24.65 -10.39
C VAL A 199 9.05 25.64 -11.54
N TYR A 200 8.92 25.13 -12.77
CA TYR A 200 8.65 25.92 -13.97
C TYR A 200 7.19 25.92 -14.39
N ASN A 201 6.41 24.93 -13.92
CA ASN A 201 4.99 24.80 -14.27
C ASN A 201 4.06 25.39 -13.22
N PHE A 202 4.53 25.70 -12.00
CA PHE A 202 3.70 26.39 -11.02
C PHE A 202 3.28 27.78 -11.51
N HIS A 203 2.06 28.18 -11.14
CA HIS A 203 1.46 29.43 -11.66
C HIS A 203 2.24 30.69 -11.28
N PRO A 204 2.59 31.60 -12.24
CA PRO A 204 2.32 31.52 -13.67
C PRO A 204 3.30 30.60 -14.41
N ALA A 205 2.78 29.62 -15.15
CA ALA A 205 3.59 28.60 -15.79
C ALA A 205 4.48 29.18 -16.91
N LYS A 206 5.73 28.69 -16.96
CA LYS A 206 6.71 29.00 -18.02
C LYS A 206 6.77 27.91 -19.09
N ILE A 207 6.26 26.72 -18.77
CA ILE A 207 6.18 25.55 -19.64
C ILE A 207 4.97 24.69 -19.22
N PHE A 208 4.27 24.12 -20.19
CA PHE A 208 3.18 23.17 -19.94
C PHE A 208 3.67 21.74 -20.03
N MET A 209 2.94 20.82 -19.36
CA MET A 209 3.25 19.41 -19.32
C MET A 209 3.11 18.75 -20.69
N GLY A 210 2.04 19.05 -21.42
CA GLY A 210 1.64 18.43 -22.68
C GLY A 210 1.02 17.04 -22.49
N ASP A 211 0.41 16.54 -23.56
CA ASP A 211 -0.22 15.22 -23.54
C ASP A 211 0.80 14.10 -23.28
N CYS A 212 2.03 14.28 -23.77
CA CYS A 212 3.15 13.38 -23.50
C CYS A 212 3.39 13.20 -21.98
N GLY A 213 3.48 14.29 -21.23
CA GLY A 213 3.75 14.24 -19.80
C GLY A 213 2.55 13.71 -19.00
N ALA A 214 1.35 14.21 -19.31
CA ALA A 214 0.14 13.85 -18.59
C ALA A 214 -0.21 12.36 -18.76
N LEU A 215 -0.13 11.82 -19.99
CA LEU A 215 -0.34 10.41 -20.27
C LEU A 215 0.74 9.53 -19.62
N PHE A 216 2.02 9.94 -19.70
CA PHE A 216 3.10 9.20 -19.10
C PHE A 216 2.96 9.10 -17.58
N ILE A 217 2.70 10.21 -16.91
CA ILE A 217 2.49 10.25 -15.45
C ILE A 217 1.27 9.42 -15.06
N GLY A 218 0.15 9.54 -15.80
CA GLY A 218 -1.05 8.75 -15.54
C GLY A 218 -0.83 7.25 -15.67
N TYR A 219 -0.12 6.84 -16.72
CA TYR A 219 0.29 5.45 -16.91
C TYR A 219 1.18 4.96 -15.75
N MET A 220 2.22 5.70 -15.40
CA MET A 220 3.13 5.34 -14.31
C MET A 220 2.38 5.20 -12.98
N ILE A 221 1.54 6.17 -12.62
CA ILE A 221 0.75 6.12 -11.39
C ILE A 221 -0.18 4.90 -11.41
N SER A 222 -0.85 4.62 -12.52
CA SER A 222 -1.77 3.48 -12.62
C SER A 222 -1.06 2.15 -12.37
N VAL A 223 0.11 1.94 -12.97
CA VAL A 223 0.88 0.68 -12.83
C VAL A 223 1.54 0.60 -11.45
N ILE A 224 2.17 1.67 -11.00
CA ILE A 224 2.83 1.73 -9.68
C ILE A 224 1.81 1.50 -8.56
N SER A 225 0.59 2.02 -8.69
CA SER A 225 -0.47 1.83 -7.70
C SER A 225 -0.92 0.36 -7.55
N LEU A 226 -0.87 -0.43 -8.63
CA LEU A 226 -1.15 -1.86 -8.58
C LEU A 226 -0.07 -2.68 -7.86
N LEU A 227 1.17 -2.17 -7.83
CA LEU A 227 2.32 -2.84 -7.20
C LEU A 227 2.61 -2.32 -5.79
N GLY A 228 2.29 -1.07 -5.52
CA GLY A 228 2.64 -0.38 -4.27
C GLY A 228 1.67 -0.58 -3.13
N PHE A 229 0.42 -0.92 -3.42
CA PHE A 229 -0.62 -1.21 -2.45
C PHE A 229 -0.98 -2.70 -2.48
N GLY A 230 -0.89 -3.37 -1.35
CA GLY A 230 -1.59 -4.65 -1.18
C GLY A 230 -0.85 -5.90 -1.57
N TYR A 231 0.38 -6.10 -1.11
CA TYR A 231 1.09 -7.37 -1.32
C TYR A 231 0.62 -8.51 -0.39
N GLU A 232 -0.15 -8.21 0.67
CA GLU A 232 -0.54 -9.19 1.70
C GLU A 232 -2.02 -9.22 2.10
N THR A 233 -2.89 -8.41 1.49
CA THR A 233 -4.30 -8.35 1.87
C THR A 233 -5.24 -8.86 0.79
N SER A 234 -6.37 -9.47 1.24
CA SER A 234 -7.39 -10.03 0.36
C SER A 234 -7.86 -9.04 -0.72
N THR A 235 -8.16 -9.55 -1.87
CA THR A 235 -8.45 -8.95 -3.17
C THR A 235 -9.36 -7.72 -3.19
N PHE A 236 -10.35 -7.65 -2.32
CA PHE A 236 -11.28 -6.52 -2.29
C PHE A 236 -10.58 -5.22 -1.85
N PHE A 237 -9.47 -5.35 -1.14
CA PHE A 237 -8.71 -4.23 -0.57
C PHE A 237 -7.59 -3.74 -1.49
N THR A 238 -7.16 -4.52 -2.49
CA THR A 238 -6.02 -4.17 -3.36
C THR A 238 -6.28 -2.90 -4.18
N LEU A 239 -7.52 -2.65 -4.64
CA LEU A 239 -7.88 -1.41 -5.34
C LEU A 239 -8.42 -0.32 -4.40
N GLY A 240 -8.72 -0.63 -3.15
CA GLY A 240 -9.30 0.33 -2.21
C GLY A 240 -8.37 1.52 -1.98
N ALA A 241 -7.13 1.28 -1.57
CA ALA A 241 -6.16 2.34 -1.32
C ALA A 241 -5.81 3.14 -2.60
N PRO A 242 -5.55 2.53 -3.78
CA PRO A 242 -5.42 3.25 -5.04
C PRO A 242 -6.63 4.12 -5.40
N ILE A 243 -7.85 3.63 -5.27
CA ILE A 243 -9.07 4.40 -5.56
C ILE A 243 -9.18 5.61 -4.63
N VAL A 244 -8.86 5.44 -3.35
CA VAL A 244 -8.91 6.51 -2.35
C VAL A 244 -7.90 7.60 -2.66
N VAL A 245 -6.63 7.26 -2.91
CA VAL A 245 -5.59 8.26 -3.20
C VAL A 245 -5.81 8.97 -4.53
N LEU A 246 -6.45 8.30 -5.50
CA LEU A 246 -6.81 8.84 -6.81
C LEU A 246 -8.27 9.34 -6.87
N ALA A 247 -8.92 9.54 -5.73
CA ALA A 247 -10.35 9.91 -5.69
C ALA A 247 -10.65 11.17 -6.50
N ILE A 248 -9.79 12.20 -6.47
CA ILE A 248 -10.00 13.46 -7.20
C ILE A 248 -9.96 13.25 -8.72
N PRO A 249 -8.89 12.69 -9.33
CA PRO A 249 -8.88 12.42 -10.78
C PRO A 249 -10.01 11.50 -11.23
N VAL A 250 -10.28 10.44 -10.48
CA VAL A 250 -11.33 9.46 -10.79
C VAL A 250 -12.72 10.11 -10.72
N ALA A 251 -13.02 10.82 -9.64
CA ALA A 251 -14.32 11.47 -9.48
C ALA A 251 -14.55 12.56 -10.52
N ASP A 252 -13.56 13.41 -10.83
CA ASP A 252 -13.68 14.44 -11.86
C ASP A 252 -14.00 13.84 -13.24
N THR A 253 -13.32 12.73 -13.57
CA THR A 253 -13.56 11.99 -14.82
C THR A 253 -14.94 11.34 -14.86
N LEU A 254 -15.35 10.65 -13.77
CA LEU A 254 -16.67 10.02 -13.70
C LEU A 254 -17.80 11.05 -13.80
N ILE A 255 -17.68 12.16 -13.08
CA ILE A 255 -18.67 13.24 -13.14
C ILE A 255 -18.73 13.84 -14.55
N ALA A 256 -17.60 14.01 -15.24
CA ALA A 256 -17.57 14.46 -16.62
C ALA A 256 -18.32 13.50 -17.55
N ILE A 257 -18.14 12.19 -17.39
CA ILE A 257 -18.85 11.15 -18.15
C ILE A 257 -20.37 11.23 -17.88
N ILE A 258 -20.77 11.26 -16.61
CA ILE A 258 -22.18 11.35 -16.21
C ILE A 258 -22.81 12.64 -16.76
N ARG A 259 -22.13 13.77 -16.61
CA ARG A 259 -22.61 15.08 -17.10
C ARG A 259 -22.83 15.09 -18.60
N ARG A 260 -21.88 14.55 -19.40
CA ARG A 260 -22.01 14.44 -20.85
C ARG A 260 -23.23 13.59 -21.23
N ARG A 261 -23.41 12.44 -20.55
CA ARG A 261 -24.55 11.55 -20.80
C ARG A 261 -25.89 12.21 -20.44
N VAL A 262 -25.96 12.89 -19.29
CA VAL A 262 -27.17 13.61 -18.86
C VAL A 262 -27.53 14.77 -19.79
N ASN A 263 -26.53 15.43 -20.37
CA ASN A 263 -26.72 16.57 -21.31
C ASN A 263 -26.73 16.13 -22.76
N HIS A 264 -26.81 14.84 -23.09
CA HIS A 264 -26.85 14.26 -24.44
C HIS A 264 -25.67 14.70 -25.33
N LYS A 265 -24.47 14.91 -24.75
CA LYS A 265 -23.25 15.28 -25.43
C LYS A 265 -22.43 14.07 -25.85
N GLN A 266 -21.63 14.21 -26.92
CA GLN A 266 -20.70 13.15 -27.32
C GLN A 266 -19.58 12.96 -26.26
N PHE A 267 -19.01 11.76 -26.25
CA PHE A 267 -18.04 11.39 -25.22
C PHE A 267 -16.72 12.17 -25.31
N ASP A 268 -16.36 12.63 -26.50
CA ASP A 268 -15.15 13.39 -26.84
C ASP A 268 -15.39 14.91 -26.91
N GLU A 269 -16.63 15.37 -26.65
CA GLU A 269 -16.95 16.80 -26.69
C GLU A 269 -16.27 17.53 -25.54
N ALA A 270 -15.69 18.70 -25.88
CA ALA A 270 -15.02 19.56 -24.90
C ALA A 270 -15.99 20.03 -23.80
N ASP A 271 -15.55 19.87 -22.53
CA ASP A 271 -16.35 20.19 -21.37
C ASP A 271 -15.63 21.17 -20.44
N ARG A 272 -16.30 22.25 -20.04
CA ARG A 272 -15.82 23.23 -19.06
C ARG A 272 -16.34 22.98 -17.65
N GLY A 273 -16.89 21.79 -17.39
CA GLY A 273 -17.51 21.45 -16.12
C GLY A 273 -16.58 20.80 -15.09
N HIS A 274 -15.29 20.65 -15.37
CA HIS A 274 -14.33 20.03 -14.47
C HIS A 274 -14.18 20.76 -13.12
N LEU A 275 -13.78 20.04 -12.07
CA LEU A 275 -13.60 20.54 -10.71
C LEU A 275 -12.85 21.86 -10.63
N HIS A 276 -11.71 21.94 -11.30
CA HIS A 276 -10.88 23.14 -11.31
C HIS A 276 -11.59 24.35 -11.94
N HIS A 277 -12.39 24.14 -12.99
CA HIS A 277 -13.21 25.20 -13.58
C HIS A 277 -14.31 25.67 -12.63
N GLN A 278 -14.94 24.76 -11.88
CA GLN A 278 -15.96 25.13 -10.88
C GLN A 278 -15.37 26.00 -9.77
N LEU A 279 -14.18 25.63 -9.26
CA LEU A 279 -13.46 26.42 -8.25
C LEU A 279 -13.10 27.82 -8.77
N MET A 280 -12.59 27.90 -10.00
CA MET A 280 -12.17 29.18 -10.57
C MET A 280 -13.35 30.08 -10.92
N PHE A 281 -14.33 29.58 -11.66
CA PHE A 281 -15.36 30.42 -12.27
C PHE A 281 -16.62 30.56 -11.40
N LYS A 282 -17.07 29.50 -10.71
CA LYS A 282 -18.25 29.60 -9.85
C LYS A 282 -17.94 30.14 -8.45
N LEU A 283 -16.80 29.70 -7.88
CA LEU A 283 -16.37 30.20 -6.58
C LEU A 283 -15.45 31.44 -6.65
N ASN A 284 -15.03 31.84 -7.86
CA ASN A 284 -14.18 33.01 -8.11
C ASN A 284 -12.88 33.00 -7.28
N LEU A 285 -12.24 31.84 -7.17
CA LEU A 285 -11.06 31.68 -6.28
C LEU A 285 -9.73 32.04 -6.94
N GLY A 286 -9.70 32.15 -8.27
CA GLY A 286 -8.46 32.28 -9.04
C GLY A 286 -7.67 30.95 -9.11
N GLN A 287 -6.69 30.87 -10.03
CA GLN A 287 -6.00 29.64 -10.37
C GLN A 287 -5.20 29.04 -9.19
N THR A 288 -4.30 29.81 -8.59
CA THR A 288 -3.42 29.33 -7.51
C THR A 288 -4.21 28.78 -6.31
N LYS A 289 -5.28 29.49 -5.90
CA LYS A 289 -6.10 29.04 -4.76
C LYS A 289 -6.87 27.76 -5.09
N SER A 290 -7.39 27.64 -6.32
CA SER A 290 -8.07 26.43 -6.78
C SER A 290 -7.14 25.20 -6.77
N VAL A 291 -5.91 25.38 -7.24
CA VAL A 291 -4.89 24.31 -7.23
C VAL A 291 -4.53 23.91 -5.80
N LEU A 292 -4.28 24.86 -4.90
CA LEU A 292 -3.94 24.58 -3.49
C LEU A 292 -5.08 23.88 -2.74
N ILE A 293 -6.34 24.22 -3.02
CA ILE A 293 -7.49 23.50 -2.47
C ILE A 293 -7.53 22.05 -2.95
N LEU A 294 -7.29 21.82 -4.24
CA LEU A 294 -7.26 20.46 -4.79
C LEU A 294 -6.09 19.66 -4.24
N TYR A 295 -4.92 20.26 -4.00
CA TYR A 295 -3.81 19.62 -3.30
C TYR A 295 -4.20 19.25 -1.87
N LEU A 296 -4.84 20.15 -1.12
CA LEU A 296 -5.30 19.86 0.23
C LEU A 296 -6.29 18.68 0.25
N VAL A 297 -7.28 18.69 -0.64
CA VAL A 297 -8.26 17.60 -0.71
C VAL A 297 -7.59 16.28 -1.12
N THR A 298 -6.68 16.31 -2.09
CA THR A 298 -5.88 15.12 -2.47
C THR A 298 -5.05 14.60 -1.29
N THR A 299 -4.45 15.51 -0.50
CA THR A 299 -3.68 15.12 0.70
C THR A 299 -4.58 14.45 1.75
N LEU A 300 -5.81 14.91 1.93
CA LEU A 300 -6.76 14.26 2.85
C LEU A 300 -7.11 12.83 2.39
N PHE A 301 -7.34 12.63 1.10
CA PHE A 301 -7.55 11.30 0.53
C PHE A 301 -6.26 10.44 0.60
N ALA A 302 -5.08 11.05 0.44
CA ALA A 302 -3.80 10.37 0.61
C ALA A 302 -3.59 9.85 2.05
N ILE A 303 -3.91 10.68 3.04
CA ILE A 303 -3.89 10.27 4.45
C ILE A 303 -4.89 9.15 4.72
N ASP A 304 -6.08 9.25 4.16
CA ASP A 304 -7.12 8.22 4.28
C ASP A 304 -6.68 6.90 3.65
N SER A 305 -6.08 6.93 2.45
CA SER A 305 -5.50 5.77 1.79
C SER A 305 -4.44 5.08 2.66
N PHE A 306 -3.60 5.86 3.34
CA PHE A 306 -2.57 5.33 4.25
C PHE A 306 -3.17 4.73 5.54
N ILE A 307 -4.26 5.31 6.04
CA ILE A 307 -5.02 4.75 7.18
C ILE A 307 -5.69 3.44 6.76
N TYR A 308 -6.15 3.35 5.50
CA TYR A 308 -6.85 2.17 4.98
C TYR A 308 -6.05 0.88 5.09
N GLU A 309 -4.76 0.92 4.84
CA GLU A 309 -3.88 -0.25 4.95
C GLU A 309 -3.79 -0.82 6.37
N ARG A 310 -3.89 0.04 7.39
CA ARG A 310 -3.73 -0.35 8.79
C ARG A 310 -5.07 -0.52 9.52
N HIS A 311 -6.04 0.30 9.17
CA HIS A 311 -7.33 0.42 9.86
C HIS A 311 -8.49 0.60 8.86
N PRO A 312 -8.85 -0.43 8.07
CA PRO A 312 -9.80 -0.29 6.96
C PRO A 312 -11.17 0.27 7.38
N VAL A 313 -11.68 -0.09 8.56
CA VAL A 313 -12.99 0.41 9.04
C VAL A 313 -12.95 1.93 9.28
N ARG A 314 -11.86 2.46 9.84
CA ARG A 314 -11.70 3.90 10.07
C ARG A 314 -11.57 4.67 8.77
N ALA A 315 -10.78 4.13 7.86
CA ALA A 315 -10.61 4.72 6.54
C ALA A 315 -11.93 4.74 5.76
N VAL A 316 -12.67 3.64 5.72
CA VAL A 316 -13.99 3.63 5.06
C VAL A 316 -14.93 4.70 5.65
N THR A 317 -14.91 4.90 6.97
CA THR A 317 -15.72 5.95 7.60
C THR A 317 -15.27 7.35 7.15
N LEU A 318 -13.96 7.62 7.15
CA LEU A 318 -13.40 8.90 6.70
C LEU A 318 -13.67 9.11 5.20
N PHE A 319 -13.48 8.08 4.39
CA PHE A 319 -13.76 8.10 2.95
C PHE A 319 -15.21 8.46 2.65
N ILE A 320 -16.17 7.85 3.36
CA ILE A 320 -17.59 8.20 3.21
C ILE A 320 -17.85 9.66 3.55
N VAL A 321 -17.25 10.17 4.63
CA VAL A 321 -17.37 11.59 5.01
C VAL A 321 -16.81 12.50 3.92
N LEU A 322 -15.62 12.19 3.40
CA LEU A 322 -14.99 12.95 2.31
C LEU A 322 -15.83 12.90 1.03
N LEU A 323 -16.42 11.74 0.68
CA LEU A 323 -17.32 11.60 -0.45
C LEU A 323 -18.61 12.42 -0.28
N ILE A 324 -19.22 12.43 0.90
CA ILE A 324 -20.42 13.25 1.17
C ILE A 324 -20.09 14.74 1.00
N LEU A 325 -18.94 15.18 1.51
CA LEU A 325 -18.49 16.57 1.35
C LEU A 325 -18.24 16.93 -0.12
N PHE A 326 -17.64 16.00 -0.84
CA PHE A 326 -17.38 16.15 -2.27
C PHE A 326 -18.69 16.21 -3.08
N GLU A 327 -19.65 15.31 -2.80
CA GLU A 327 -20.97 15.32 -3.43
C GLU A 327 -21.75 16.61 -3.12
N LEU A 328 -21.71 17.11 -1.88
CA LEU A 328 -22.27 18.41 -1.54
C LEU A 328 -21.64 19.55 -2.39
N PHE A 329 -20.33 19.50 -2.61
CA PHE A 329 -19.66 20.45 -3.50
C PHE A 329 -20.19 20.34 -4.94
N VAL A 330 -20.36 19.12 -5.47
CA VAL A 330 -20.92 18.85 -6.81
C VAL A 330 -22.34 19.43 -6.94
N GLU A 331 -23.18 19.22 -5.92
CA GLU A 331 -24.56 19.74 -5.91
C GLU A 331 -24.65 21.26 -5.79
N VAL A 332 -23.83 21.86 -4.91
CA VAL A 332 -23.79 23.31 -4.71
C VAL A 332 -23.27 24.04 -5.96
N THR A 333 -22.33 23.45 -6.66
CA THR A 333 -21.76 24.02 -7.89
C THR A 333 -22.58 23.70 -9.15
N ASP A 334 -23.68 22.92 -9.04
CA ASP A 334 -24.45 22.40 -10.19
C ASP A 334 -23.54 21.71 -11.23
N MET A 335 -22.55 20.97 -10.78
CA MET A 335 -21.50 20.40 -11.63
C MET A 335 -22.03 19.36 -12.63
N ILE A 336 -23.06 18.58 -12.27
CA ILE A 336 -23.73 17.61 -13.14
C ILE A 336 -24.91 18.30 -13.86
N SER A 337 -25.87 18.78 -13.10
CA SER A 337 -27.02 19.54 -13.61
C SER A 337 -27.71 20.31 -12.47
N ARG A 338 -28.49 21.35 -12.81
CA ARG A 338 -29.28 22.11 -11.83
C ARG A 338 -30.31 21.26 -11.09
N LYS A 339 -30.78 20.16 -11.71
CA LYS A 339 -31.78 19.25 -11.15
C LYS A 339 -31.18 18.15 -10.28
N TYR A 340 -29.90 17.85 -10.46
CA TYR A 340 -29.20 16.79 -9.72
C TYR A 340 -28.80 17.29 -8.32
N LYS A 341 -29.55 16.93 -7.30
CA LYS A 341 -29.34 17.37 -5.91
C LYS A 341 -29.82 16.32 -4.91
N PRO A 342 -29.25 15.10 -4.92
CA PRO A 342 -29.72 14.02 -4.07
C PRO A 342 -29.58 14.34 -2.58
N ILE A 343 -28.42 14.80 -2.11
CA ILE A 343 -28.18 15.09 -0.68
C ILE A 343 -29.00 16.29 -0.22
N LEU A 344 -29.03 17.39 -0.97
CA LEU A 344 -29.84 18.56 -0.64
C LEU A 344 -31.33 18.25 -0.66
N THR A 345 -31.79 17.33 -1.51
CA THR A 345 -33.19 16.86 -1.52
C THR A 345 -33.51 16.07 -0.25
N ILE A 346 -32.63 15.15 0.16
CA ILE A 346 -32.76 14.40 1.41
C ILE A 346 -32.72 15.37 2.61
N ALA A 347 -31.79 16.30 2.64
CA ALA A 347 -31.68 17.30 3.70
C ALA A 347 -32.95 18.16 3.80
N ASN A 348 -33.58 18.52 2.68
CA ASN A 348 -34.83 19.29 2.67
C ASN A 348 -36.01 18.52 3.30
N ILE A 349 -36.02 17.18 3.18
CA ILE A 349 -37.06 16.34 3.84
C ILE A 349 -37.00 16.50 5.38
N PHE A 350 -35.77 16.57 5.92
CA PHE A 350 -35.57 16.68 7.37
C PHE A 350 -35.62 18.12 7.88
N ILE A 351 -35.19 19.11 7.09
CA ILE A 351 -35.03 20.50 7.56
C ILE A 351 -36.25 21.38 7.26
N LYS A 352 -37.24 20.92 6.41
CA LYS A 352 -38.46 21.65 6.03
C LYS A 352 -38.22 23.15 5.76
N SER A 353 -37.25 23.50 4.95
CA SER A 353 -36.87 24.90 4.72
C SER A 353 -37.12 25.33 3.29
N ASP A 354 -38.16 26.10 3.04
CA ASP A 354 -38.44 26.78 1.77
C ASP A 354 -37.41 27.90 1.43
N LYS A 355 -36.43 28.11 2.28
CA LYS A 355 -35.45 29.20 2.19
C LYS A 355 -34.21 28.86 1.35
N LEU A 356 -33.92 27.57 1.12
CA LEU A 356 -32.72 27.12 0.39
C LEU A 356 -32.60 27.60 -1.07
N PRO A 357 -33.66 27.62 -1.90
CA PRO A 357 -33.56 28.13 -3.25
C PRO A 357 -33.32 29.64 -3.36
N LYS A 358 -33.92 30.42 -2.45
CA LYS A 358 -33.78 31.88 -2.43
C LYS A 358 -32.42 32.35 -1.90
N ILE A 359 -31.74 31.55 -1.10
CA ILE A 359 -30.41 31.83 -0.57
C ILE A 359 -29.34 31.79 -1.69
N LYS A 360 -29.54 30.98 -2.74
CA LYS A 360 -28.58 30.81 -3.85
C LYS A 360 -28.35 32.08 -4.68
N GLU A 361 -29.32 32.97 -4.78
CA GLU A 361 -29.25 34.17 -5.63
C GLU A 361 -28.78 35.43 -4.87
N SER A 362 -28.71 35.36 -3.54
CA SER A 362 -28.38 36.53 -2.74
C SER A 362 -26.86 36.78 -2.65
N ALA A 363 -26.46 38.07 -2.65
CA ALA A 363 -25.09 38.48 -2.35
C ALA A 363 -24.58 37.96 -1.00
N ALA A 364 -25.51 37.71 -0.04
CA ALA A 364 -25.26 37.10 1.25
C ALA A 364 -24.83 35.64 1.12
N PHE A 365 -25.37 34.86 0.16
CA PHE A 365 -24.96 33.48 -0.09
C PHE A 365 -23.54 33.38 -0.65
N LYS A 366 -23.15 34.28 -1.56
CA LYS A 366 -21.75 34.38 -2.05
C LYS A 366 -20.78 34.70 -0.92
N LYS A 367 -21.18 35.60 0.00
CA LYS A 367 -20.39 35.94 1.20
C LYS A 367 -20.39 34.81 2.23
N TYR A 368 -21.47 34.03 2.33
CA TYR A 368 -21.60 32.85 3.17
C TYR A 368 -20.80 31.67 2.61
N LEU A 369 -20.82 31.45 1.29
CA LEU A 369 -19.97 30.48 0.61
C LEU A 369 -18.48 30.79 0.80
N TRP A 370 -18.09 32.05 0.79
CA TRP A 370 -16.73 32.48 1.11
C TRP A 370 -16.37 32.27 2.59
N ARG A 371 -17.33 32.41 3.52
CA ARG A 371 -17.18 32.02 4.93
C ARG A 371 -17.17 30.50 5.11
N LEU A 372 -17.93 29.76 4.32
CA LEU A 372 -17.96 28.30 4.29
C LEU A 372 -16.62 27.72 3.75
N THR A 373 -16.00 28.34 2.77
CA THR A 373 -14.65 27.94 2.32
C THR A 373 -13.59 28.22 3.38
N ARG A 374 -13.73 29.25 4.21
CA ARG A 374 -12.93 29.42 5.43
C ARG A 374 -13.32 28.46 6.56
N GLY A 375 -14.61 28.20 6.74
CA GLY A 375 -15.13 27.23 7.72
C GLY A 375 -14.99 25.79 7.26
N PHE A 376 -14.84 25.53 5.94
CA PHE A 376 -14.66 24.19 5.38
C PHE A 376 -13.37 23.53 5.88
N GLY A 377 -12.27 24.28 5.95
CA GLY A 377 -11.04 23.79 6.58
C GLY A 377 -11.24 23.46 8.07
N LEU A 378 -11.96 24.31 8.80
CA LEU A 378 -12.29 24.08 10.21
C LEU A 378 -13.27 22.91 10.38
N PHE A 379 -14.28 22.80 9.52
CA PHE A 379 -15.24 21.71 9.52
C PHE A 379 -14.59 20.36 9.16
N VAL A 380 -13.70 20.33 8.18
CA VAL A 380 -12.90 19.14 7.85
C VAL A 380 -12.02 18.72 9.02
N VAL A 381 -11.37 19.69 9.68
CA VAL A 381 -10.60 19.42 10.91
C VAL A 381 -11.50 18.89 12.03
N ILE A 382 -12.69 19.48 12.22
CA ILE A 382 -13.68 18.98 13.20
C ILE A 382 -14.16 17.58 12.84
N CYS A 383 -14.43 17.28 11.56
CA CYS A 383 -14.80 15.93 11.11
C CYS A 383 -13.67 14.92 11.32
N ILE A 384 -12.41 15.31 11.05
CA ILE A 384 -11.23 14.47 11.33
C ILE A 384 -11.12 14.20 12.84
N VAL A 385 -11.33 15.21 13.67
CA VAL A 385 -11.28 15.08 15.14
C VAL A 385 -12.42 14.20 15.65
N ILE A 386 -13.65 14.41 15.17
CA ILE A 386 -14.82 13.60 15.56
C ILE A 386 -14.65 12.15 15.07
N THR A 387 -14.18 11.95 13.84
CA THR A 387 -13.93 10.61 13.29
C THR A 387 -12.76 9.95 14.02
N GLY A 388 -11.72 10.71 14.35
CA GLY A 388 -10.58 10.25 15.17
C GLY A 388 -11.00 9.81 16.57
N ILE A 389 -11.84 10.59 17.23
CA ILE A 389 -12.37 10.27 18.57
C ILE A 389 -13.36 9.09 18.49
N GLY A 390 -14.31 9.11 17.54
CA GLY A 390 -15.31 8.06 17.39
C GLY A 390 -14.68 6.72 16.99
N SER A 391 -13.70 6.75 16.09
CA SER A 391 -12.95 5.55 15.70
C SER A 391 -11.98 5.10 16.80
N GLY A 392 -11.45 6.01 17.61
CA GLY A 392 -10.66 5.66 18.80
C GLY A 392 -11.46 4.92 19.85
N VAL A 393 -12.67 5.38 20.14
CA VAL A 393 -13.61 4.71 21.07
C VAL A 393 -14.06 3.36 20.51
N TYR A 394 -14.41 3.29 19.22
CA TYR A 394 -14.79 2.03 18.57
C TYR A 394 -13.61 1.03 18.54
N TYR A 395 -12.39 1.50 18.21
CA TYR A 395 -11.19 0.66 18.22
C TYR A 395 -10.89 0.13 19.61
N TYR A 396 -10.93 0.98 20.64
CA TYR A 396 -10.73 0.56 22.02
C TYR A 396 -11.75 -0.51 22.42
N HIS A 397 -13.01 -0.36 22.02
CA HIS A 397 -14.07 -1.33 22.32
C HIS A 397 -13.93 -2.63 21.52
N VAL A 398 -13.59 -2.57 20.24
CA VAL A 398 -13.40 -3.75 19.37
C VAL A 398 -12.10 -4.48 19.71
N GLU A 399 -11.01 -3.78 20.02
CA GLU A 399 -9.73 -4.40 20.35
C GLU A 399 -9.74 -5.01 21.76
N SER A 400 -10.47 -4.40 22.70
CA SER A 400 -10.71 -4.99 24.02
C SER A 400 -11.60 -6.25 23.96
N THR A 401 -12.38 -6.44 22.90
CA THR A 401 -13.27 -7.60 22.70
C THR A 401 -12.74 -8.65 21.70
N LYS A 402 -11.77 -8.31 20.85
CA LYS A 402 -11.11 -9.29 19.96
C LYS A 402 -10.15 -10.16 20.78
N LYS A 403 -10.55 -11.38 21.08
CA LYS A 403 -9.58 -12.45 21.34
C LYS A 403 -8.78 -12.65 20.04
N LYS A 404 -7.50 -12.23 20.03
CA LYS A 404 -6.61 -12.59 18.92
C LYS A 404 -6.63 -14.11 18.75
N PRO A 405 -6.71 -14.66 17.54
CA PRO A 405 -6.61 -16.10 17.35
C PRO A 405 -5.30 -16.60 17.99
N LEU A 406 -5.38 -17.69 18.74
CA LEU A 406 -4.23 -18.33 19.36
C LEU A 406 -3.27 -18.77 18.24
N VAL A 407 -2.11 -18.13 18.14
CA VAL A 407 -1.09 -18.44 17.12
C VAL A 407 -0.41 -19.79 17.42
N TYR A 408 -0.45 -20.22 18.69
CA TYR A 408 0.17 -21.45 19.15
C TYR A 408 -0.89 -22.43 19.64
N GLU A 409 -0.78 -23.68 19.18
CA GLU A 409 -1.64 -24.77 19.63
C GLU A 409 -1.07 -25.43 20.88
N LYS A 410 -1.95 -25.79 21.79
CA LYS A 410 -1.59 -26.52 22.98
C LYS A 410 -1.44 -28.00 22.63
N VAL A 411 -0.39 -28.66 23.14
CA VAL A 411 -0.24 -30.10 22.90
C VAL A 411 -1.34 -30.90 23.62
N ASN A 412 -1.62 -32.10 23.14
CA ASN A 412 -2.57 -33.00 23.78
C ASN A 412 -2.01 -33.44 25.16
N SER A 413 -2.83 -33.33 26.21
CA SER A 413 -2.46 -33.71 27.59
C SER A 413 -1.20 -33.00 28.13
N PRO A 414 -1.19 -31.66 28.19
CA PRO A 414 -0.04 -30.90 28.68
C PRO A 414 0.14 -31.08 30.19
N THR A 415 1.42 -31.06 30.65
CA THR A 415 1.75 -31.07 32.07
C THR A 415 1.40 -29.73 32.74
N THR A 416 1.46 -29.67 34.07
CA THR A 416 1.22 -28.44 34.84
C THR A 416 2.17 -27.32 34.41
N VAL A 417 3.47 -27.64 34.20
CA VAL A 417 4.48 -26.68 33.76
C VAL A 417 4.19 -26.18 32.37
N MET A 418 3.82 -27.05 31.44
CA MET A 418 3.42 -26.64 30.06
C MET A 418 2.19 -25.73 30.08
N ASN A 419 1.22 -25.98 30.96
CA ASN A 419 0.05 -25.12 31.12
C ASN A 419 0.41 -23.72 31.60
N GLN A 420 1.35 -23.60 32.54
CA GLN A 420 1.89 -22.33 33.02
C GLN A 420 2.61 -21.58 31.90
N ILE A 421 3.51 -22.24 31.17
CA ILE A 421 4.24 -21.63 30.04
C ILE A 421 3.28 -21.19 28.96
N TYR A 422 2.28 -21.99 28.63
CA TYR A 422 1.27 -21.63 27.63
C TYR A 422 0.45 -20.39 28.03
N SER A 423 0.17 -20.22 29.31
CA SER A 423 -0.45 -19.02 29.87
C SER A 423 0.43 -17.79 29.67
N GLU A 424 1.76 -17.94 29.87
CA GLU A 424 2.71 -16.83 29.63
C GLU A 424 2.86 -16.48 28.13
N ILE A 425 2.88 -17.48 27.22
CA ILE A 425 2.86 -17.24 25.79
C ILE A 425 1.64 -16.38 25.39
N ASN A 426 0.48 -16.67 25.97
CA ASN A 426 -0.76 -15.94 25.69
C ASN A 426 -0.82 -14.54 26.32
N LYS A 427 -0.07 -14.26 27.37
CA LYS A 427 0.07 -12.93 27.95
C LYS A 427 0.99 -12.05 27.11
N HIS A 428 2.08 -12.61 26.56
CA HIS A 428 3.07 -11.92 25.75
C HIS A 428 2.79 -12.14 24.26
N GLN A 429 1.75 -11.48 23.72
CA GLN A 429 1.31 -11.65 22.32
C GLN A 429 2.13 -10.84 21.30
N GLU A 430 3.01 -9.96 21.76
CA GLU A 430 3.94 -9.27 20.88
C GLU A 430 5.09 -10.19 20.49
N VAL A 431 5.38 -10.26 19.19
CA VAL A 431 6.44 -11.12 18.63
C VAL A 431 7.80 -10.48 18.90
N ASN A 432 8.31 -10.70 20.07
CA ASN A 432 9.56 -10.12 20.58
C ASN A 432 10.35 -11.14 21.43
N ASN A 433 11.44 -10.70 22.03
CA ASN A 433 12.30 -11.52 22.88
C ASN A 433 11.54 -12.11 24.09
N GLU A 434 10.54 -11.41 24.63
CA GLU A 434 9.75 -11.91 25.75
C GLU A 434 8.89 -13.12 25.34
N GLN A 435 8.19 -13.06 24.19
CA GLN A 435 7.45 -14.21 23.68
C GLN A 435 8.39 -15.37 23.32
N ALA A 436 9.56 -15.08 22.74
CA ALA A 436 10.55 -16.10 22.36
C ALA A 436 10.98 -16.96 23.56
N LYS A 437 11.16 -16.39 24.76
CA LYS A 437 11.50 -17.10 25.98
C LYS A 437 10.52 -18.25 26.29
N TYR A 438 9.22 -17.93 26.19
CA TYR A 438 8.18 -18.90 26.57
C TYR A 438 7.90 -19.91 25.46
N VAL A 439 8.01 -19.51 24.19
CA VAL A 439 7.90 -20.43 23.04
C VAL A 439 9.02 -21.47 23.09
N CYS A 440 10.25 -21.05 23.30
CA CYS A 440 11.40 -21.95 23.43
C CYS A 440 11.29 -22.84 24.67
N ALA A 441 10.84 -22.29 25.81
CA ALA A 441 10.61 -23.09 27.04
C ALA A 441 9.51 -24.14 26.84
N TYR A 442 8.42 -23.80 26.14
CA TYR A 442 7.36 -24.77 25.86
C TYR A 442 7.87 -25.88 24.93
N PHE A 443 8.58 -25.54 23.88
CA PHE A 443 9.22 -26.50 22.98
C PHE A 443 10.11 -27.48 23.76
N ALA A 444 11.02 -26.95 24.57
CA ALA A 444 11.97 -27.75 25.33
C ALA A 444 11.27 -28.67 26.36
N CYS A 445 10.27 -28.15 27.09
CA CYS A 445 9.48 -28.94 28.04
C CYS A 445 8.69 -30.05 27.31
N ASP A 446 8.12 -29.78 26.14
CA ASP A 446 7.39 -30.80 25.39
C ASP A 446 8.31 -31.84 24.77
N TYR A 447 9.52 -31.44 24.32
CA TYR A 447 10.50 -32.36 23.73
C TYR A 447 11.02 -33.40 24.77
N TYR A 448 11.36 -32.96 25.99
CA TYR A 448 11.95 -33.82 27.00
C TYR A 448 10.94 -34.48 27.96
N THR A 449 9.65 -34.18 27.86
CA THR A 449 8.58 -34.83 28.64
C THR A 449 8.02 -36.02 27.86
N LEU A 450 8.07 -37.21 28.46
CA LEU A 450 7.53 -38.43 27.88
C LEU A 450 6.27 -38.94 28.60
N SER A 451 5.91 -38.38 29.75
CA SER A 451 4.76 -38.83 30.55
C SER A 451 3.43 -38.70 29.81
N ASN A 452 3.34 -37.79 28.82
CA ASN A 452 2.18 -37.50 27.98
C ASN A 452 2.34 -38.00 26.53
N LYS A 453 3.37 -38.79 26.19
CA LYS A 453 3.62 -39.26 24.82
C LYS A 453 3.17 -40.71 24.63
N GLY A 454 2.59 -40.94 23.43
CA GLY A 454 2.33 -42.26 22.90
C GLY A 454 3.53 -42.85 22.16
N LYS A 455 3.38 -44.08 21.67
CA LYS A 455 4.40 -44.75 20.84
C LYS A 455 4.65 -43.96 19.55
N ASN A 456 5.93 -43.66 19.30
CA ASN A 456 6.40 -42.85 18.15
C ASN A 456 6.02 -41.37 18.17
N ASP A 457 5.41 -40.86 19.23
CA ASP A 457 5.19 -39.42 19.37
C ASP A 457 6.51 -38.71 19.67
N ILE A 458 6.74 -37.60 18.97
CA ILE A 458 7.89 -36.73 19.18
C ILE A 458 7.35 -35.38 19.70
N GLY A 459 7.89 -34.90 20.84
CA GLY A 459 7.53 -33.60 21.38
C GLY A 459 8.13 -32.42 20.58
N GLY A 460 7.65 -31.23 20.84
CA GLY A 460 8.18 -29.97 20.25
C GLY A 460 7.76 -29.68 18.84
N GLN A 461 7.14 -30.61 18.11
CA GLN A 461 6.82 -30.45 16.67
C GLN A 461 5.94 -29.24 16.36
N ALA A 462 4.97 -28.91 17.21
CA ALA A 462 4.03 -27.81 16.99
C ALA A 462 4.70 -26.42 17.02
N TYR A 463 5.86 -26.33 17.63
CA TYR A 463 6.63 -25.10 17.83
C TYR A 463 7.85 -25.01 16.92
N PHE A 464 8.16 -26.09 16.18
CA PHE A 464 9.29 -26.13 15.26
C PHE A 464 8.93 -25.53 13.89
N TYR A 465 9.89 -24.90 13.23
CA TYR A 465 9.68 -24.25 11.95
C TYR A 465 9.34 -25.28 10.86
N LYS A 466 8.25 -25.04 10.13
CA LYS A 466 7.65 -26.04 9.23
C LYS A 466 8.60 -26.58 8.16
N SER A 467 9.42 -25.72 7.54
CA SER A 467 10.32 -26.17 6.46
C SER A 467 11.43 -27.09 6.96
N ARG A 468 11.81 -27.01 8.24
CA ARG A 468 12.82 -27.86 8.87
C ARG A 468 12.24 -29.00 9.73
N LEU A 469 10.92 -29.15 9.75
CA LEU A 469 10.24 -30.14 10.59
C LEU A 469 10.63 -31.60 10.25
N SER A 470 10.88 -31.89 8.98
CA SER A 470 11.32 -33.24 8.55
C SER A 470 12.71 -33.58 9.04
N ALA A 471 13.64 -32.62 8.95
CA ALA A 471 15.01 -32.76 9.48
C ALA A 471 14.98 -32.94 11.00
N PHE A 472 14.22 -32.11 11.72
CA PHE A 472 14.02 -32.22 13.15
C PHE A 472 13.48 -33.60 13.56
N LYS A 473 12.44 -34.12 12.88
CA LYS A 473 11.89 -35.46 13.18
C LYS A 473 12.91 -36.58 12.99
N ASN A 474 13.71 -36.49 11.93
CA ASN A 474 14.75 -37.49 11.67
C ASN A 474 15.87 -37.44 12.69
N PHE A 475 16.30 -36.24 13.08
CA PHE A 475 17.25 -36.05 14.18
C PHE A 475 16.71 -36.61 15.50
N ALA A 476 15.54 -36.17 15.95
CA ALA A 476 14.93 -36.59 17.19
C ALA A 476 14.81 -38.13 17.30
N LYS A 477 14.46 -38.83 16.19
CA LYS A 477 14.38 -40.30 16.14
C LYS A 477 15.74 -40.99 16.32
N LYS A 478 16.81 -40.36 15.86
CA LYS A 478 18.18 -40.92 15.97
C LYS A 478 18.84 -40.62 17.30
N ASP A 479 18.44 -39.53 17.93
CA ASP A 479 18.93 -39.02 19.20
C ASP A 479 18.01 -39.46 20.37
N TYR A 480 17.46 -38.53 21.12
CA TYR A 480 16.71 -38.74 22.37
C TYR A 480 15.57 -39.76 22.21
N TYR A 481 14.80 -39.69 21.11
CA TYR A 481 13.66 -40.59 20.88
C TYR A 481 14.04 -42.01 20.45
N LYS A 482 15.29 -42.27 20.10
CA LYS A 482 15.80 -43.64 19.90
C LYS A 482 15.61 -44.51 21.15
N ASP A 483 15.94 -43.96 22.30
CA ASP A 483 15.82 -44.68 23.58
C ASP A 483 14.48 -44.39 24.27
N ALA A 484 13.91 -43.19 24.11
CA ALA A 484 12.60 -42.79 24.63
C ALA A 484 11.49 -43.78 24.28
N ASN A 485 11.47 -44.26 23.04
CA ASN A 485 10.48 -45.24 22.57
C ASN A 485 10.49 -46.56 23.31
N LYS A 486 11.63 -46.98 23.89
CA LYS A 486 11.73 -48.18 24.75
C LYS A 486 10.97 -47.97 26.06
N TYR A 487 11.09 -46.79 26.67
CA TYR A 487 10.38 -46.42 27.92
C TYR A 487 8.88 -46.26 27.67
N VAL A 488 8.49 -45.64 26.57
CA VAL A 488 7.08 -45.48 26.22
C VAL A 488 6.44 -46.84 25.94
N SER A 489 7.09 -47.69 25.16
CA SER A 489 6.57 -49.03 24.82
C SER A 489 6.48 -49.98 26.05
N SER A 490 7.31 -49.78 27.05
CA SER A 490 7.29 -50.54 28.30
C SER A 490 6.40 -49.95 29.38
N GLY A 491 5.73 -48.80 29.14
CA GLY A 491 4.91 -48.10 30.11
C GLY A 491 5.68 -47.42 31.24
N LYS A 492 7.02 -47.33 31.12
CA LYS A 492 7.92 -46.75 32.15
C LYS A 492 8.13 -45.23 31.95
N ASN A 493 7.49 -44.62 30.97
CA ASN A 493 7.62 -43.19 30.62
C ASN A 493 6.92 -42.24 31.62
N LYS A 494 5.99 -42.70 32.44
CA LYS A 494 5.15 -41.89 33.34
C LYS A 494 5.93 -40.98 34.32
N ASN A 495 7.18 -41.34 34.63
CA ASN A 495 8.04 -40.58 35.55
C ASN A 495 9.03 -39.66 34.80
N ILE A 496 9.08 -39.68 33.47
CA ILE A 496 9.98 -38.85 32.68
C ILE A 496 9.21 -37.58 32.29
N GLU A 497 9.32 -36.58 33.15
CA GLU A 497 8.56 -35.34 33.05
C GLU A 497 9.41 -34.17 33.55
N VAL A 498 9.38 -33.05 32.82
CA VAL A 498 9.96 -31.80 33.27
C VAL A 498 9.05 -31.19 34.33
N SER A 499 9.60 -30.95 35.54
CA SER A 499 8.88 -30.41 36.68
C SER A 499 9.00 -28.90 36.83
N SER A 500 10.08 -28.32 36.33
CA SER A 500 10.29 -26.87 36.32
C SER A 500 11.31 -26.47 35.25
N TYR A 501 11.24 -25.19 34.86
CA TYR A 501 12.19 -24.57 33.94
C TYR A 501 12.70 -23.25 34.50
N LYS A 502 13.88 -22.83 34.08
CA LYS A 502 14.46 -21.52 34.37
C LYS A 502 15.07 -20.95 33.09
N ILE A 503 14.72 -19.72 32.76
CA ILE A 503 15.34 -18.98 31.67
C ILE A 503 16.64 -18.37 32.20
N LEU A 504 17.78 -18.75 31.64
CA LEU A 504 19.10 -18.28 32.06
C LEU A 504 19.51 -17.02 31.31
N SER A 505 19.30 -17.03 30.00
CA SER A 505 19.55 -15.87 29.16
C SER A 505 18.59 -15.82 27.95
N ALA A 506 18.41 -14.65 27.39
CA ALA A 506 17.64 -14.44 26.15
C ALA A 506 18.25 -13.26 25.41
N GLN A 507 18.89 -13.54 24.30
CA GLN A 507 19.61 -12.54 23.53
C GLN A 507 19.33 -12.69 22.04
N ARG A 508 19.58 -11.62 21.28
CA ARG A 508 19.51 -11.68 19.81
C ARG A 508 20.70 -12.51 19.33
N SER A 509 20.43 -13.55 18.56
CA SER A 509 21.48 -14.37 17.96
C SER A 509 22.18 -13.61 16.82
N GLN A 510 23.48 -13.88 16.68
CA GLN A 510 24.28 -13.42 15.55
C GLN A 510 24.39 -14.50 14.46
N VAL A 511 23.85 -15.69 14.70
CA VAL A 511 23.93 -16.82 13.77
C VAL A 511 22.77 -16.71 12.78
N GLU A 512 23.08 -16.67 11.50
CA GLU A 512 22.11 -16.82 10.41
C GLU A 512 22.21 -18.23 9.83
N LEU A 513 21.07 -18.89 9.71
CA LEU A 513 21.01 -20.23 9.13
C LEU A 513 20.78 -20.16 7.62
N SER A 514 21.45 -21.01 6.86
CA SER A 514 21.31 -21.09 5.40
C SER A 514 19.85 -21.30 4.97
N GLY A 515 19.39 -20.47 4.00
CA GLY A 515 18.00 -20.46 3.52
C GLY A 515 17.01 -19.71 4.41
N LEU A 516 17.48 -19.03 5.46
CA LEU A 516 16.69 -18.22 6.37
C LEU A 516 17.37 -16.87 6.67
N GLU A 517 18.09 -16.33 5.70
CA GLU A 517 18.83 -15.07 5.82
C GLU A 517 17.85 -13.89 5.97
N GLY A 518 18.25 -12.88 6.76
CA GLY A 518 17.48 -11.64 6.93
C GLY A 518 16.35 -11.68 7.97
N TYR A 519 16.12 -12.82 8.63
CA TYR A 519 15.18 -12.90 9.76
C TYR A 519 15.82 -12.53 11.09
N ARG A 520 14.99 -12.20 12.09
CA ARG A 520 15.49 -11.96 13.46
C ARG A 520 15.57 -13.26 14.21
N TYR A 521 16.77 -13.58 14.72
CA TYR A 521 17.04 -14.77 15.54
C TYR A 521 17.17 -14.40 17.00
N TYR A 522 16.75 -15.33 17.86
CA TYR A 522 16.91 -15.24 19.32
C TYR A 522 17.46 -16.56 19.85
N ASP A 523 18.48 -16.48 20.71
CA ASP A 523 19.03 -17.59 21.43
C ASP A 523 18.55 -17.52 22.88
N ILE A 524 17.82 -18.55 23.29
CA ILE A 524 17.23 -18.67 24.63
C ILE A 524 17.92 -19.82 25.34
N GLN A 525 18.66 -19.50 26.38
CA GLN A 525 19.31 -20.52 27.22
C GLN A 525 18.37 -20.88 28.37
N LEU A 526 18.13 -22.18 28.54
CA LEU A 526 17.17 -22.75 29.46
C LEU A 526 17.82 -23.80 30.35
N GLU A 527 17.48 -23.84 31.66
CA GLU A 527 17.70 -24.98 32.54
C GLU A 527 16.36 -25.69 32.76
N LEU A 528 16.30 -26.97 32.44
CA LEU A 528 15.15 -27.82 32.74
C LEU A 528 15.48 -28.74 33.92
N THR A 529 14.54 -28.88 34.87
CA THR A 529 14.65 -29.81 36.00
C THR A 529 13.60 -30.90 35.83
N PHE A 530 14.01 -32.15 35.89
CA PHE A 530 13.12 -33.31 35.82
C PHE A 530 12.49 -33.64 37.17
N LYS A 531 11.30 -34.21 37.16
CA LYS A 531 10.59 -34.67 38.36
C LYS A 531 11.35 -35.78 39.09
N LYS A 532 12.04 -36.62 38.34
CA LYS A 532 13.01 -37.63 38.78
C LYS A 532 14.15 -37.63 37.77
N LYS A 533 15.32 -38.16 38.19
CA LYS A 533 16.45 -38.32 37.29
C LYS A 533 16.01 -38.96 35.96
N ASN A 534 16.24 -38.24 34.84
CA ASN A 534 15.89 -38.74 33.53
C ASN A 534 16.77 -39.94 33.18
N PRO A 535 16.21 -41.15 33.00
CA PRO A 535 17.02 -42.36 32.82
C PRO A 535 17.70 -42.42 31.43
N ILE A 536 17.26 -41.65 30.46
CA ILE A 536 17.84 -41.60 29.12
C ILE A 536 19.09 -40.71 29.16
N LEU A 537 18.97 -39.52 29.73
CA LEU A 537 20.05 -38.54 29.84
C LEU A 537 20.96 -38.76 31.05
N ASN A 538 20.52 -39.61 31.99
CA ASN A 538 21.18 -39.87 33.27
C ASN A 538 21.41 -38.61 34.14
N LYS A 539 20.54 -37.57 33.96
CA LYS A 539 20.63 -36.25 34.59
C LYS A 539 19.33 -35.87 35.30
N GLU A 540 19.41 -35.09 36.37
CA GLU A 540 18.25 -34.47 37.05
C GLU A 540 17.93 -33.08 36.44
N LYS A 541 18.97 -32.43 35.92
CA LYS A 541 18.88 -31.14 35.26
C LYS A 541 19.66 -31.15 33.96
N ILE A 542 19.20 -30.40 32.99
CA ILE A 542 19.89 -30.13 31.73
C ILE A 542 19.84 -28.65 31.41
N THR A 543 20.92 -28.17 30.82
CA THR A 543 20.97 -26.83 30.22
C THR A 543 20.99 -26.98 28.72
N LEU A 544 20.21 -26.17 28.02
CA LEU A 544 20.18 -26.18 26.56
C LEU A 544 19.97 -24.76 26.03
N THR A 545 20.48 -24.55 24.84
CA THR A 545 20.23 -23.32 24.06
C THR A 545 19.25 -23.63 22.95
N VAL A 546 18.17 -22.89 22.88
CA VAL A 546 17.13 -23.01 21.81
C VAL A 546 17.18 -21.76 20.95
N THR A 547 17.43 -21.95 19.66
CA THR A 547 17.43 -20.88 18.69
C THR A 547 16.09 -20.82 17.98
N CYS A 548 15.49 -19.66 17.93
CA CYS A 548 14.21 -19.42 17.25
C CYS A 548 14.27 -18.20 16.35
N ILE A 549 13.35 -18.15 15.36
CA ILE A 549 13.20 -17.05 14.42
C ILE A 549 11.84 -16.38 14.56
N ASN A 550 11.82 -15.09 14.25
CA ASN A 550 10.59 -14.35 14.00
C ASN A 550 10.32 -14.32 12.50
N LYS A 551 9.32 -15.08 12.06
CA LYS A 551 8.84 -15.10 10.69
C LYS A 551 7.32 -15.10 10.67
N ASP A 552 6.72 -14.31 9.80
CA ASP A 552 5.27 -14.22 9.60
C ASP A 552 4.51 -13.92 10.92
N ASP A 553 5.03 -12.98 11.71
CA ASP A 553 4.52 -12.60 13.04
C ASP A 553 4.38 -13.80 14.00
N LYS A 554 5.24 -14.79 13.86
CA LYS A 554 5.30 -15.97 14.71
C LYS A 554 6.73 -16.33 15.07
N ILE A 555 6.97 -16.65 16.35
CA ILE A 555 8.22 -17.26 16.79
C ILE A 555 8.16 -18.76 16.50
N SER A 556 9.18 -19.28 15.85
CA SER A 556 9.31 -20.72 15.60
C SER A 556 10.73 -21.19 15.93
N VAL A 557 10.87 -22.33 16.57
CA VAL A 557 12.17 -22.93 16.87
C VAL A 557 12.79 -23.47 15.58
N VAL A 558 14.07 -23.23 15.36
CA VAL A 558 14.82 -23.67 14.18
C VAL A 558 15.97 -24.60 14.50
N SER A 559 16.54 -24.50 15.71
CA SER A 559 17.56 -25.40 16.22
C SER A 559 17.58 -25.39 17.77
N PHE A 560 18.18 -26.37 18.35
CA PHE A 560 18.46 -26.40 19.78
C PHE A 560 19.72 -27.24 20.00
N ASP A 561 20.45 -26.92 21.04
CA ASP A 561 21.67 -27.61 21.43
C ASP A 561 21.63 -27.90 22.94
N ASP A 562 21.95 -29.13 23.36
CA ASP A 562 22.15 -29.48 24.74
C ASP A 562 23.65 -29.81 24.98
N ASP A 563 24.12 -29.69 26.21
CA ASP A 563 25.52 -29.85 26.61
C ASP A 563 26.16 -31.22 26.20
N GLN A 564 25.47 -32.07 25.44
CA GLN A 564 25.91 -33.41 25.06
C GLN A 564 26.01 -33.67 23.57
N VAL A 565 25.47 -32.79 22.70
CA VAL A 565 25.44 -33.01 21.25
C VAL A 565 25.90 -31.76 20.54
N GLU A 566 27.10 -31.78 19.99
CA GLU A 566 27.48 -30.80 18.95
C GLU A 566 26.61 -31.04 17.70
N ASN A 567 25.59 -30.23 17.54
CA ASN A 567 24.61 -30.37 16.47
C ASN A 567 25.04 -29.68 15.18
N SER A 568 26.15 -30.11 14.59
CA SER A 568 26.50 -29.71 13.18
C SER A 568 25.49 -30.24 12.16
N ASP A 569 24.81 -31.38 12.44
CA ASP A 569 23.94 -32.06 11.46
C ASP A 569 22.52 -31.43 11.30
N VAL A 570 22.05 -30.62 12.24
CA VAL A 570 20.75 -29.90 12.09
C VAL A 570 20.91 -28.55 11.40
N ILE A 571 22.14 -28.06 11.34
CA ILE A 571 22.48 -26.74 10.76
C ILE A 571 22.74 -26.84 9.25
N GLU A 572 23.21 -27.99 8.74
CA GLU A 572 23.62 -28.17 7.34
C GLU A 572 22.60 -28.88 6.43
N SER A 573 21.46 -29.32 6.90
CA SER A 573 20.39 -29.95 6.09
C SER A 573 19.17 -29.01 6.02
#